data_a83bfb6e93f1b53cc4cb062f1961c439
#
_entry.id   a83bfb6e93f1b53cc4cb062f1961c439
#
_cell.length_a   1.000
_cell.length_b   1.000
_cell.length_c   1.000
_cell.angle_alpha   90.00
_cell.angle_beta   90.00
_cell.angle_gamma   90.00
#
_symmetry.space_group_name_H-M   'P 1'
#
loop_
_entity.id
_entity.type
_entity.pdbx_description
1 polymer ?
#
loop_
_entity_poly.entity_id
_entity_poly.type
_entity_poly.pdbx_seq_one_letter_code
_entity_poly.pdbx_strand_id
1 'polypeptide(L)'
;MYNLRLSAEQLEFRDTVRDFATREIKPVALKAERLDVADRSLLMTQIDEASQMGLRTLALSEDLGGAGADGLTCCIVTEELATGDADIATILSETSRLGHLLFDRSMTDAQRDAFLPKFLASDRFHLALAHREAGSDTRLGVNYHRPVANDETIKTVAAKSSNGDWIVNGVKTCVANAPVAALFVVTVTVSGQEGTSLLLVPADASGVTVKTHKSPWQHGCAGDVTFKESRVPAGNLLGGDALALLTGVESAQSQLQAIALGIGRAAHEAAIEYAQLRIQGGRPLIRHQAIATKLADVAIRLDTARSAVWQAAWAADHPEAFADRSLADLPLHAMAQVYCSEAIARVAKDSAEVFGAMGVMRDMPLQKYIHDARVCAHSGDGNSDLRLRIAEAIAGYRRPANAARALAGE
;
A
#
# COMPACT_ATOMS: atom_id res chain seq x y z
N MET A 1 -16.09 -16.72 -12.26
CA MET A 1 -15.51 -16.60 -13.63
C MET A 1 -14.77 -15.27 -13.69
N TYR A 2 -13.49 -15.27 -14.06
CA TYR A 2 -12.71 -14.04 -14.25
C TYR A 2 -13.36 -13.19 -15.33
N ASN A 3 -13.88 -12.01 -14.97
CA ASN A 3 -14.63 -11.14 -15.86
C ASN A 3 -14.00 -9.74 -15.84
N LEU A 4 -13.53 -9.28 -16.97
CA LEU A 4 -12.94 -7.94 -17.14
C LEU A 4 -14.00 -6.83 -17.33
N ARG A 5 -15.29 -7.20 -17.40
CA ARG A 5 -16.36 -6.22 -17.47
C ARG A 5 -16.65 -5.68 -16.07
N LEU A 6 -16.39 -4.41 -15.87
CA LEU A 6 -16.72 -3.74 -14.62
C LEU A 6 -18.25 -3.71 -14.41
N SER A 7 -18.66 -3.87 -13.16
CA SER A 7 -20.04 -3.68 -12.73
C SER A 7 -20.46 -2.20 -12.84
N ALA A 8 -21.76 -1.94 -12.78
CA ALA A 8 -22.26 -0.56 -12.73
C ALA A 8 -21.73 0.20 -11.52
N GLU A 9 -21.65 -0.45 -10.38
CA GLU A 9 -21.12 0.08 -9.13
C GLU A 9 -19.63 0.41 -9.24
N GLN A 10 -18.82 -0.51 -9.80
CA GLN A 10 -17.39 -0.26 -10.03
C GLN A 10 -17.15 0.93 -10.97
N LEU A 11 -18.02 1.10 -11.96
CA LEU A 11 -17.97 2.25 -12.88
C LEU A 11 -18.34 3.55 -12.14
N GLU A 12 -19.33 3.53 -11.26
CA GLU A 12 -19.74 4.67 -10.44
C GLU A 12 -18.64 5.10 -9.47
N PHE A 13 -18.04 4.15 -8.73
CA PHE A 13 -16.87 4.43 -7.89
C PHE A 13 -15.74 5.05 -8.68
N ARG A 14 -15.36 4.42 -9.79
CA ARG A 14 -14.29 4.91 -10.67
C ARG A 14 -14.55 6.35 -11.11
N ASP A 15 -15.73 6.63 -11.64
CA ASP A 15 -16.03 7.92 -12.26
C ASP A 15 -16.16 9.02 -11.19
N THR A 16 -16.74 8.72 -10.02
CA THR A 16 -16.81 9.64 -8.88
C THR A 16 -15.42 10.00 -8.35
N VAL A 17 -14.57 9.01 -8.14
CA VAL A 17 -13.22 9.24 -7.60
C VAL A 17 -12.32 9.93 -8.64
N ARG A 18 -12.48 9.61 -9.94
CA ARG A 18 -11.80 10.31 -11.04
C ARG A 18 -12.15 11.79 -11.08
N ASP A 19 -13.42 12.12 -10.96
CA ASP A 19 -13.89 13.51 -10.89
C ASP A 19 -13.26 14.26 -9.71
N PHE A 20 -13.29 13.66 -8.53
CA PHE A 20 -12.66 14.21 -7.34
C PHE A 20 -11.14 14.38 -7.51
N ALA A 21 -10.44 13.36 -7.98
CA ALA A 21 -8.99 13.44 -8.21
C ALA A 21 -8.61 14.53 -9.21
N THR A 22 -9.43 14.69 -10.26
CA THR A 22 -9.18 15.69 -11.33
C THR A 22 -9.48 17.11 -10.86
N ARG A 23 -10.56 17.34 -10.11
CA ARG A 23 -11.02 18.68 -9.76
C ARG A 23 -10.43 19.20 -8.45
N GLU A 24 -10.25 18.33 -7.46
CA GLU A 24 -9.88 18.75 -6.10
C GLU A 24 -8.42 18.39 -5.74
N ILE A 25 -7.89 17.27 -6.24
CA ILE A 25 -6.53 16.83 -5.90
C ILE A 25 -5.50 17.39 -6.89
N LYS A 26 -5.62 17.08 -8.18
CA LYS A 26 -4.64 17.44 -9.21
C LYS A 26 -4.24 18.93 -9.21
N PRO A 27 -5.19 19.88 -9.14
CA PRO A 27 -4.85 21.32 -9.19
C PRO A 27 -3.99 21.77 -8.01
N VAL A 28 -4.12 21.10 -6.86
CA VAL A 28 -3.33 21.39 -5.66
C VAL A 28 -2.01 20.63 -5.67
N ALA A 29 -2.04 19.34 -6.03
CA ALA A 29 -0.86 18.46 -6.04
C ALA A 29 0.20 18.88 -7.07
N LEU A 30 -0.22 19.48 -8.18
CA LEU A 30 0.66 19.91 -9.28
C LEU A 30 1.07 21.39 -9.22
N LYS A 31 0.82 22.09 -8.13
CA LYS A 31 1.37 23.43 -7.94
C LYS A 31 2.90 23.38 -7.94
N ALA A 32 3.54 24.37 -8.58
CA ALA A 32 5.00 24.40 -8.79
C ALA A 32 5.80 24.22 -7.49
N GLU A 33 5.34 24.85 -6.38
CA GLU A 33 5.96 24.73 -5.06
C GLU A 33 5.89 23.32 -4.45
N ARG A 34 5.06 22.43 -5.00
CA ARG A 34 4.87 21.05 -4.52
C ARG A 34 5.54 19.99 -5.39
N LEU A 35 6.08 20.38 -6.53
CA LEU A 35 6.73 19.42 -7.44
C LEU A 35 8.08 18.92 -6.90
N ASP A 36 8.71 19.69 -6.01
CA ASP A 36 9.91 19.24 -5.31
C ASP A 36 9.52 18.36 -4.11
N VAL A 37 10.14 17.19 -4.03
CA VAL A 37 9.86 16.20 -2.99
C VAL A 37 10.20 16.71 -1.60
N ALA A 38 11.27 17.54 -1.48
CA ALA A 38 11.74 18.06 -0.20
C ALA A 38 10.70 18.98 0.48
N ASP A 39 9.90 19.67 -0.33
CA ASP A 39 8.93 20.68 0.12
C ASP A 39 7.48 20.14 0.16
N ARG A 40 7.29 18.89 -0.25
CA ARG A 40 5.97 18.28 -0.33
C ARG A 40 5.41 17.97 1.05
N SER A 41 4.35 18.69 1.44
CA SER A 41 3.55 18.39 2.64
C SER A 41 2.32 17.55 2.28
N LEU A 42 1.75 16.84 3.25
CA LEU A 42 0.49 16.11 3.04
C LEU A 42 -0.65 17.08 2.72
N LEU A 43 -1.51 16.69 1.80
CA LEU A 43 -2.73 17.40 1.43
C LEU A 43 -3.87 17.01 2.38
N MET A 44 -3.78 17.44 3.65
CA MET A 44 -4.72 17.01 4.70
C MET A 44 -6.18 17.35 4.37
N THR A 45 -6.44 18.49 3.74
CA THR A 45 -7.81 18.87 3.33
C THR A 45 -8.38 17.84 2.36
N GLN A 46 -7.63 17.44 1.33
CA GLN A 46 -8.07 16.46 0.35
C GLN A 46 -8.17 15.04 0.94
N ILE A 47 -7.33 14.71 1.93
CA ILE A 47 -7.44 13.45 2.69
C ILE A 47 -8.73 13.43 3.51
N ASP A 48 -9.06 14.52 4.19
CA ASP A 48 -10.29 14.65 4.97
C ASP A 48 -11.53 14.56 4.05
N GLU A 49 -11.55 15.29 2.92
CA GLU A 49 -12.61 15.24 1.91
C GLU A 49 -12.82 13.83 1.34
N ALA A 50 -11.72 13.15 0.96
CA ALA A 50 -11.79 11.77 0.48
C ALA A 50 -12.28 10.80 1.57
N SER A 51 -11.93 11.04 2.84
CA SER A 51 -12.45 10.28 3.98
C SER A 51 -13.96 10.47 4.14
N GLN A 52 -14.48 11.70 3.97
CA GLN A 52 -15.91 12.02 3.99
C GLN A 52 -16.68 11.34 2.85
N MET A 53 -16.02 11.11 1.71
CA MET A 53 -16.58 10.31 0.61
C MET A 53 -16.65 8.80 0.92
N GLY A 54 -16.19 8.36 2.09
CA GLY A 54 -16.17 6.94 2.49
C GLY A 54 -14.96 6.15 1.99
N LEU A 55 -13.96 6.79 1.36
CA LEU A 55 -12.83 6.07 0.76
C LEU A 55 -11.90 5.46 1.82
N ARG A 56 -11.93 5.98 3.05
CA ARG A 56 -11.20 5.42 4.20
C ARG A 56 -11.80 4.11 4.71
N THR A 57 -13.11 3.91 4.51
CA THR A 57 -13.87 2.72 4.94
C THR A 57 -14.31 1.85 3.76
N LEU A 58 -13.71 2.04 2.59
CA LEU A 58 -14.15 1.44 1.32
C LEU A 58 -14.21 -0.10 1.39
N ALA A 59 -13.20 -0.76 1.95
CA ALA A 59 -13.13 -2.23 2.04
C ALA A 59 -13.86 -2.80 3.27
N LEU A 60 -14.25 -1.95 4.23
CA LEU A 60 -15.00 -2.39 5.41
C LEU A 60 -16.39 -2.85 4.99
N SER A 61 -16.92 -3.92 5.59
CA SER A 61 -18.24 -4.46 5.26
C SER A 61 -19.36 -3.44 5.48
N GLU A 62 -20.45 -3.57 4.71
CA GLU A 62 -21.64 -2.71 4.82
C GLU A 62 -22.25 -2.80 6.22
N ASP A 63 -22.31 -3.99 6.81
CA ASP A 63 -22.84 -4.23 8.16
C ASP A 63 -22.06 -3.44 9.23
N LEU A 64 -20.81 -3.10 8.98
CA LEU A 64 -19.96 -2.32 9.86
C LEU A 64 -19.84 -0.84 9.44
N GLY A 65 -20.61 -0.41 8.43
CA GLY A 65 -20.67 0.99 8.00
C GLY A 65 -19.64 1.36 6.94
N GLY A 66 -19.09 0.40 6.21
CA GLY A 66 -18.26 0.58 5.03
C GLY A 66 -19.03 0.41 3.72
N ALA A 67 -18.32 0.31 2.60
CA ALA A 67 -18.90 0.04 1.28
C ALA A 67 -18.80 -1.43 0.85
N GLY A 68 -18.13 -2.30 1.60
CA GLY A 68 -17.97 -3.72 1.27
C GLY A 68 -17.21 -3.99 -0.03
N ALA A 69 -16.41 -3.03 -0.49
CA ALA A 69 -15.74 -3.12 -1.77
C ALA A 69 -14.72 -4.27 -1.80
N ASP A 70 -14.76 -5.06 -2.87
CA ASP A 70 -13.81 -6.13 -3.14
C ASP A 70 -12.41 -5.58 -3.49
N GLY A 71 -11.41 -6.45 -3.54
CA GLY A 71 -10.03 -6.08 -3.82
C GLY A 71 -9.85 -5.41 -5.19
N LEU A 72 -10.63 -5.82 -6.20
CA LEU A 72 -10.60 -5.20 -7.53
C LEU A 72 -11.15 -3.76 -7.48
N THR A 73 -12.27 -3.54 -6.82
CA THR A 73 -12.87 -2.21 -6.63
C THR A 73 -11.93 -1.30 -5.86
N CYS A 74 -11.31 -1.82 -4.79
CA CYS A 74 -10.28 -1.10 -4.05
C CYS A 74 -9.07 -0.69 -4.93
N CYS A 75 -8.63 -1.57 -5.86
CA CYS A 75 -7.57 -1.23 -6.80
C CYS A 75 -8.00 -0.13 -7.79
N ILE A 76 -9.24 -0.20 -8.31
CA ILE A 76 -9.78 0.82 -9.22
C ILE A 76 -9.80 2.19 -8.55
N VAL A 77 -10.34 2.27 -7.35
CA VAL A 77 -10.41 3.51 -6.56
C VAL A 77 -9.03 4.05 -6.23
N THR A 78 -8.11 3.18 -5.80
CA THR A 78 -6.73 3.56 -5.48
C THR A 78 -5.98 4.08 -6.71
N GLU A 79 -6.17 3.47 -7.88
CA GLU A 79 -5.61 3.96 -9.15
C GLU A 79 -6.13 5.36 -9.48
N GLU A 80 -7.44 5.60 -9.35
CA GLU A 80 -8.02 6.93 -9.61
C GLU A 80 -7.46 8.01 -8.67
N LEU A 81 -7.43 7.75 -7.36
CA LEU A 81 -6.83 8.65 -6.37
C LEU A 81 -5.36 8.98 -6.69
N ALA A 82 -4.58 7.95 -7.05
CA ALA A 82 -3.16 8.10 -7.33
C ALA A 82 -2.87 8.90 -8.62
N THR A 83 -3.84 9.04 -9.52
CA THR A 83 -3.70 9.99 -10.65
C THR A 83 -3.66 11.44 -10.18
N GLY A 84 -4.29 11.74 -9.06
CA GLY A 84 -4.25 13.03 -8.40
C GLY A 84 -3.00 13.19 -7.53
N ASP A 85 -2.86 12.30 -6.54
CA ASP A 85 -1.71 12.31 -5.62
C ASP A 85 -1.47 10.93 -4.99
N ALA A 86 -0.23 10.45 -5.08
CA ALA A 86 0.15 9.13 -4.57
C ALA A 86 0.13 9.06 -3.03
N ASP A 87 0.39 10.17 -2.33
CA ASP A 87 0.40 10.20 -0.87
C ASP A 87 -1.01 10.03 -0.30
N ILE A 88 -2.00 10.72 -0.89
CA ILE A 88 -3.43 10.55 -0.55
C ILE A 88 -3.86 9.10 -0.78
N ALA A 89 -3.57 8.56 -1.97
CA ALA A 89 -3.91 7.19 -2.31
C ALA A 89 -3.32 6.19 -1.31
N THR A 90 -2.06 6.39 -0.89
CA THR A 90 -1.38 5.52 0.08
C THR A 90 -2.05 5.55 1.45
N ILE A 91 -2.33 6.75 1.98
CA ILE A 91 -2.90 6.89 3.33
C ILE A 91 -4.29 6.25 3.41
N LEU A 92 -5.13 6.50 2.41
CA LEU A 92 -6.50 6.00 2.41
C LEU A 92 -6.58 4.50 2.14
N SER A 93 -5.84 4.00 1.14
CA SER A 93 -5.83 2.57 0.83
C SER A 93 -5.28 1.72 1.97
N GLU A 94 -4.22 2.17 2.64
CA GLU A 94 -3.67 1.49 3.81
C GLU A 94 -4.67 1.46 4.97
N THR A 95 -5.34 2.58 5.24
CA THR A 95 -6.37 2.65 6.29
C THR A 95 -7.57 1.77 5.97
N SER A 96 -8.08 1.81 4.73
CA SER A 96 -9.21 1.00 4.29
C SER A 96 -8.91 -0.49 4.40
N ARG A 97 -7.74 -0.92 3.91
CA ARG A 97 -7.27 -2.30 3.97
C ARG A 97 -7.13 -2.81 5.42
N LEU A 98 -6.47 -2.03 6.28
CA LEU A 98 -6.33 -2.38 7.69
C LEU A 98 -7.68 -2.37 8.42
N GLY A 99 -8.58 -1.45 8.08
CA GLY A 99 -9.93 -1.41 8.60
C GLY A 99 -10.67 -2.71 8.35
N HIS A 100 -10.69 -3.20 7.11
CA HIS A 100 -11.27 -4.49 6.76
C HIS A 100 -10.62 -5.65 7.55
N LEU A 101 -9.29 -5.74 7.54
CA LEU A 101 -8.60 -6.84 8.22
C LEU A 101 -8.82 -6.86 9.73
N LEU A 102 -8.95 -5.69 10.36
CA LEU A 102 -9.16 -5.59 11.80
C LEU A 102 -10.62 -5.78 12.18
N PHE A 103 -11.50 -4.95 11.67
CA PHE A 103 -12.89 -4.90 12.12
C PHE A 103 -13.72 -6.06 11.60
N ASP A 104 -13.52 -6.51 10.36
CA ASP A 104 -14.28 -7.64 9.80
C ASP A 104 -13.72 -8.99 10.23
N ARG A 105 -12.38 -9.12 10.43
CA ARG A 105 -11.76 -10.45 10.51
C ARG A 105 -11.06 -10.77 11.84
N SER A 106 -10.51 -9.75 12.54
CA SER A 106 -9.55 -10.04 13.62
C SER A 106 -9.98 -9.58 15.00
N MET A 107 -10.78 -8.53 15.10
CA MET A 107 -11.24 -8.01 16.38
C MET A 107 -12.37 -8.85 16.98
N THR A 108 -12.33 -9.00 18.29
CA THR A 108 -13.48 -9.50 19.06
C THR A 108 -14.60 -8.45 19.08
N ASP A 109 -15.82 -8.85 19.45
CA ASP A 109 -16.95 -7.93 19.56
C ASP A 109 -16.64 -6.78 20.54
N ALA A 110 -16.05 -7.09 21.68
CA ALA A 110 -15.64 -6.06 22.66
C ALA A 110 -14.62 -5.06 22.12
N GLN A 111 -13.69 -5.51 21.28
CA GLN A 111 -12.73 -4.63 20.62
C GLN A 111 -13.40 -3.80 19.52
N ARG A 112 -14.31 -4.39 18.76
CA ARG A 112 -15.11 -3.63 17.77
C ARG A 112 -15.94 -2.55 18.46
N ASP A 113 -16.64 -2.88 19.54
CA ASP A 113 -17.44 -1.91 20.31
C ASP A 113 -16.58 -0.74 20.85
N ALA A 114 -15.32 -0.99 21.18
CA ALA A 114 -14.42 0.02 21.70
C ALA A 114 -13.83 0.95 20.62
N PHE A 115 -13.56 0.43 19.42
CA PHE A 115 -12.81 1.15 18.37
C PHE A 115 -13.62 1.54 17.14
N LEU A 116 -14.58 0.72 16.70
CA LEU A 116 -15.35 0.97 15.48
C LEU A 116 -16.14 2.29 15.52
N PRO A 117 -16.85 2.62 16.61
CA PRO A 117 -17.57 3.92 16.68
C PRO A 117 -16.63 5.12 16.52
N LYS A 118 -15.42 5.05 17.08
CA LYS A 118 -14.41 6.11 16.95
C LYS A 118 -13.85 6.18 15.53
N PHE A 119 -13.62 5.03 14.93
CA PHE A 119 -13.16 4.91 13.55
C PHE A 119 -14.19 5.49 12.57
N LEU A 120 -15.47 5.24 12.74
CA LEU A 120 -16.52 5.76 11.86
C LEU A 120 -16.78 7.27 12.09
N ALA A 121 -16.70 7.74 13.33
CA ALA A 121 -17.04 9.12 13.69
C ALA A 121 -16.00 10.16 13.28
N SER A 122 -14.77 9.76 12.93
CA SER A 122 -13.68 10.70 12.65
C SER A 122 -13.01 10.43 11.31
N ASP A 123 -13.07 11.39 10.39
CA ASP A 123 -12.41 11.34 9.09
C ASP A 123 -10.87 11.25 9.19
N ARG A 124 -10.33 11.60 10.36
CA ARG A 124 -8.89 11.56 10.68
C ARG A 124 -8.47 10.33 11.49
N PHE A 125 -9.36 9.37 11.70
CA PHE A 125 -8.98 8.13 12.38
C PHE A 125 -8.32 7.18 11.38
N HIS A 126 -7.04 7.39 11.11
CA HIS A 126 -6.26 6.50 10.27
C HIS A 126 -5.65 5.36 11.08
N LEU A 127 -5.30 4.28 10.39
CA LEU A 127 -4.74 3.05 10.95
C LEU A 127 -3.31 2.87 10.47
N ALA A 128 -2.48 2.24 11.28
CA ALA A 128 -1.11 1.89 10.92
C ALA A 128 -0.70 0.53 11.47
N LEU A 129 0.01 -0.26 10.63
CA LEU A 129 0.62 -1.52 11.05
C LEU A 129 2.09 -1.30 11.40
N ALA A 130 2.41 -1.42 12.67
CA ALA A 130 3.74 -1.24 13.23
C ALA A 130 4.41 -2.61 13.45
N HIS A 131 5.02 -3.17 12.38
CA HIS A 131 5.62 -4.52 12.41
C HIS A 131 7.15 -4.51 12.30
N ARG A 132 7.75 -3.53 11.61
CA ARG A 132 9.19 -3.49 11.33
C ARG A 132 9.99 -3.07 12.56
N GLU A 133 10.97 -3.89 12.96
CA GLU A 133 11.86 -3.60 14.08
C GLU A 133 13.05 -2.71 13.67
N ALA A 134 13.57 -1.94 14.63
CA ALA A 134 14.79 -1.18 14.43
C ALA A 134 15.98 -2.11 14.14
N GLY A 135 16.68 -1.86 13.03
CA GLY A 135 17.84 -2.65 12.62
C GLY A 135 17.50 -4.00 11.97
N SER A 136 16.21 -4.22 11.61
CA SER A 136 15.86 -5.29 10.68
C SER A 136 16.19 -4.83 9.27
N ASP A 137 17.32 -5.29 8.75
CA ASP A 137 17.68 -5.06 7.36
C ASP A 137 16.95 -6.04 6.44
N THR A 138 16.57 -5.56 5.26
CA THR A 138 16.20 -6.42 4.15
C THR A 138 17.34 -7.37 3.89
N ARG A 139 17.14 -8.67 4.14
CA ARG A 139 18.21 -9.65 3.98
C ARG A 139 18.52 -9.86 2.51
N LEU A 140 19.60 -9.23 2.04
CA LEU A 140 20.19 -9.54 0.76
C LEU A 140 20.80 -10.95 0.84
N GLY A 141 20.63 -11.75 -0.22
CA GLY A 141 21.24 -13.06 -0.33
C GLY A 141 20.41 -14.21 0.27
N VAL A 142 19.11 -14.10 0.27
CA VAL A 142 18.24 -15.24 0.59
C VAL A 142 18.57 -16.41 -0.35
N ASN A 143 19.06 -17.49 0.21
CA ASN A 143 19.31 -18.72 -0.52
C ASN A 143 18.07 -19.62 -0.35
N TYR A 144 17.26 -19.71 -1.39
CA TYR A 144 16.02 -20.52 -1.35
C TYR A 144 16.30 -22.04 -1.26
N HIS A 145 17.54 -22.49 -1.45
CA HIS A 145 17.96 -23.88 -1.21
C HIS A 145 18.20 -24.18 0.27
N ARG A 146 18.28 -23.16 1.12
CA ARG A 146 18.43 -23.32 2.56
C ARG A 146 17.42 -22.45 3.27
N PRO A 147 16.51 -23.03 4.07
CA PRO A 147 15.64 -22.23 4.92
C PRO A 147 16.53 -21.35 5.80
N VAL A 148 16.48 -20.06 5.57
CA VAL A 148 17.10 -19.11 6.50
C VAL A 148 16.14 -19.01 7.67
N ALA A 149 16.61 -19.37 8.86
CA ALA A 149 15.87 -19.12 10.09
C ALA A 149 15.49 -17.63 10.12
N ASN A 150 14.23 -17.34 10.36
CA ASN A 150 13.76 -15.98 10.51
C ASN A 150 14.25 -15.52 11.88
N ASP A 151 15.50 -15.03 11.98
CA ASP A 151 16.07 -14.47 13.21
C ASP A 151 15.53 -13.07 13.50
N GLU A 152 14.44 -12.63 12.87
CA GLU A 152 13.75 -11.43 13.25
C GLU A 152 13.09 -11.63 14.60
N THR A 153 13.92 -11.58 15.64
CA THR A 153 13.43 -11.52 17.01
C THR A 153 12.68 -10.20 17.17
N ILE A 154 11.38 -10.28 17.43
CA ILE A 154 10.60 -9.09 17.76
C ILE A 154 11.13 -8.55 19.09
N LYS A 155 11.74 -7.36 19.03
CA LYS A 155 12.36 -6.68 20.18
C LYS A 155 11.36 -5.85 20.98
N THR A 156 10.21 -5.57 20.39
CA THR A 156 9.12 -4.87 21.06
C THR A 156 8.37 -5.84 21.97
N VAL A 157 8.41 -5.58 23.28
CA VAL A 157 7.89 -6.49 24.30
C VAL A 157 6.67 -5.89 24.97
N ALA A 158 5.64 -6.71 25.20
CA ALA A 158 4.50 -6.41 26.03
C ALA A 158 4.54 -7.29 27.31
N ALA A 159 4.61 -6.65 28.48
CA ALA A 159 4.60 -7.32 29.77
C ALA A 159 3.32 -6.96 30.54
N LYS A 160 2.79 -7.88 31.33
CA LYS A 160 1.64 -7.59 32.18
C LYS A 160 2.07 -6.75 33.39
N SER A 161 1.31 -5.70 33.64
CA SER A 161 1.41 -4.91 34.87
C SER A 161 0.64 -5.55 36.01
N SER A 162 0.76 -5.03 37.23
CA SER A 162 0.08 -5.54 38.43
C SER A 162 -1.45 -5.48 38.34
N ASN A 163 -2.02 -4.57 37.56
CA ASN A 163 -3.46 -4.43 37.33
C ASN A 163 -3.97 -5.24 36.12
N GLY A 164 -3.07 -5.98 35.45
CA GLY A 164 -3.42 -6.85 34.31
C GLY A 164 -3.32 -6.18 32.94
N ASP A 165 -3.11 -4.86 32.86
CA ASP A 165 -2.86 -4.14 31.61
C ASP A 165 -1.49 -4.47 31.01
N TRP A 166 -1.25 -4.06 29.78
CA TRP A 166 0.03 -4.24 29.10
C TRP A 166 0.92 -3.02 29.28
N ILE A 167 2.19 -3.27 29.56
CA ILE A 167 3.27 -2.29 29.46
C ILE A 167 4.11 -2.63 28.24
N VAL A 168 4.15 -1.72 27.28
CA VAL A 168 4.83 -1.93 25.99
C VAL A 168 6.11 -1.12 25.95
N ASN A 169 7.21 -1.79 25.58
CA ASN A 169 8.53 -1.18 25.38
C ASN A 169 9.11 -1.64 24.04
N GLY A 170 9.61 -0.72 23.23
CA GLY A 170 10.26 -1.01 21.95
C GLY A 170 10.19 0.14 20.97
N VAL A 171 10.72 -0.10 19.77
CA VAL A 171 10.73 0.87 18.66
C VAL A 171 10.38 0.16 17.37
N LYS A 172 9.38 0.67 16.68
CA LYS A 172 9.02 0.26 15.31
C LYS A 172 9.47 1.33 14.32
N THR A 173 10.06 0.92 13.22
CA THR A 173 10.66 1.84 12.24
C THR A 173 9.91 1.85 10.92
N CYS A 174 9.95 2.96 10.22
CA CYS A 174 9.34 3.13 8.89
C CYS A 174 7.87 2.69 8.84
N VAL A 175 7.10 2.98 9.89
CA VAL A 175 5.69 2.63 9.99
C VAL A 175 4.88 3.55 9.09
N ALA A 176 4.25 2.98 8.06
CA ALA A 176 3.35 3.72 7.17
C ALA A 176 2.17 4.29 7.96
N ASN A 177 1.71 5.47 7.59
CA ASN A 177 0.66 6.23 8.25
C ASN A 177 0.95 6.66 9.71
N ALA A 178 2.11 6.34 10.29
CA ALA A 178 2.37 6.64 11.70
C ALA A 178 2.07 8.09 12.12
N PRO A 179 2.44 9.13 11.32
CA PRO A 179 2.18 10.52 11.70
C PRO A 179 0.69 10.92 11.75
N VAL A 180 -0.18 10.17 11.10
CA VAL A 180 -1.63 10.43 11.01
C VAL A 180 -2.48 9.35 11.67
N ALA A 181 -1.87 8.27 12.14
CA ALA A 181 -2.58 7.14 12.75
C ALA A 181 -3.19 7.53 14.10
N ALA A 182 -4.43 7.13 14.33
CA ALA A 182 -5.10 7.17 15.62
C ALA A 182 -4.98 5.84 16.37
N LEU A 183 -4.74 4.74 15.65
CA LEU A 183 -4.59 3.40 16.22
C LEU A 183 -3.48 2.64 15.50
N PHE A 184 -2.55 2.09 16.27
CA PHE A 184 -1.50 1.20 15.79
C PHE A 184 -1.86 -0.25 16.04
N VAL A 185 -1.59 -1.11 15.06
CA VAL A 185 -1.51 -2.57 15.22
C VAL A 185 -0.04 -2.91 15.38
N VAL A 186 0.38 -3.32 16.55
CA VAL A 186 1.80 -3.49 16.88
C VAL A 186 2.14 -4.96 17.04
N THR A 187 3.15 -5.45 16.29
CA THR A 187 3.72 -6.78 16.55
C THR A 187 4.56 -6.73 17.81
N VAL A 188 4.27 -7.62 18.75
CA VAL A 188 4.95 -7.70 20.06
C VAL A 188 5.29 -9.13 20.41
N THR A 189 6.31 -9.32 21.23
CA THR A 189 6.54 -10.53 22.00
C THR A 189 5.90 -10.33 23.37
N VAL A 190 5.03 -11.27 23.79
CA VAL A 190 4.42 -11.23 25.10
C VAL A 190 5.30 -11.98 26.10
N SER A 191 5.66 -11.32 27.22
CA SER A 191 6.49 -11.94 28.25
C SER A 191 5.86 -13.25 28.76
N GLY A 192 6.60 -14.35 28.67
CA GLY A 192 6.15 -15.69 29.09
C GLY A 192 5.29 -16.44 28.07
N GLN A 193 5.17 -15.95 26.85
CA GLN A 193 4.52 -16.64 25.73
C GLN A 193 5.50 -16.78 24.55
N GLU A 194 5.40 -17.89 23.86
CA GLU A 194 6.15 -18.09 22.61
C GLU A 194 5.38 -17.50 21.41
N GLY A 195 6.14 -16.95 20.46
CA GLY A 195 5.60 -16.43 19.21
C GLY A 195 5.29 -14.94 19.24
N THR A 196 4.74 -14.48 18.10
CA THR A 196 4.37 -13.10 17.86
C THR A 196 2.90 -12.88 18.19
N SER A 197 2.62 -11.79 18.88
CA SER A 197 1.26 -11.33 19.15
C SER A 197 1.03 -9.96 18.50
N LEU A 198 -0.22 -9.58 18.33
CA LEU A 198 -0.63 -8.27 17.86
C LEU A 198 -1.37 -7.51 18.96
N LEU A 199 -0.97 -6.27 19.18
CA LEU A 199 -1.56 -5.42 20.20
C LEU A 199 -2.10 -4.13 19.56
N LEU A 200 -3.33 -3.76 19.91
CA LEU A 200 -3.97 -2.51 19.50
C LEU A 200 -3.52 -1.40 20.45
N VAL A 201 -2.73 -0.47 19.93
CA VAL A 201 -2.16 0.64 20.74
C VAL A 201 -2.70 1.98 20.22
N PRO A 202 -3.56 2.69 20.98
CA PRO A 202 -3.97 4.04 20.63
C PRO A 202 -2.76 4.97 20.51
N ALA A 203 -2.79 5.89 19.53
CA ALA A 203 -1.68 6.82 19.32
C ALA A 203 -1.50 7.82 20.47
N ASP A 204 -2.58 8.10 21.20
CA ASP A 204 -2.60 8.96 22.38
C ASP A 204 -2.27 8.23 23.70
N ALA A 205 -1.95 6.93 23.65
CA ALA A 205 -1.55 6.19 24.83
C ALA A 205 -0.25 6.78 25.43
N SER A 206 -0.20 6.79 26.77
CA SER A 206 0.99 7.33 27.49
C SER A 206 2.25 6.59 27.06
N GLY A 207 3.35 7.34 26.79
CA GLY A 207 4.63 6.77 26.40
C GLY A 207 4.75 6.41 24.91
N VAL A 208 3.72 6.64 24.11
CA VAL A 208 3.79 6.54 22.64
C VAL A 208 4.31 7.85 22.06
N THR A 209 5.33 7.78 21.21
CA THR A 209 5.85 8.94 20.49
C THR A 209 6.13 8.55 19.04
N VAL A 210 5.78 9.46 18.11
CA VAL A 210 6.01 9.29 16.69
C VAL A 210 7.03 10.30 16.21
N LYS A 211 8.12 9.81 15.62
CA LYS A 211 9.10 10.64 14.93
C LYS A 211 8.86 10.52 13.43
N THR A 212 8.30 11.55 12.85
CA THR A 212 8.01 11.59 11.41
C THR A 212 9.29 11.54 10.59
N HIS A 213 9.29 10.71 9.53
CA HIS A 213 10.33 10.69 8.53
C HIS A 213 9.91 11.50 7.30
N LYS A 214 10.71 12.49 6.95
CA LYS A 214 10.67 13.05 5.60
C LYS A 214 11.52 12.16 4.70
N SER A 215 10.90 11.14 4.14
CA SER A 215 11.60 10.21 3.24
C SER A 215 11.19 10.49 1.80
N PRO A 216 12.14 10.82 0.91
CA PRO A 216 11.83 10.94 -0.51
C PRO A 216 11.56 9.58 -1.19
N TRP A 217 11.69 8.47 -0.45
CA TRP A 217 11.59 7.09 -0.95
C TRP A 217 10.31 6.36 -0.52
N GLN A 218 9.30 7.10 -0.06
CA GLN A 218 8.06 6.52 0.41
C GLN A 218 6.89 7.44 0.12
N HIS A 219 5.80 6.89 -0.41
CA HIS A 219 4.53 7.60 -0.56
C HIS A 219 3.77 7.64 0.76
N GLY A 220 2.86 8.59 0.88
CA GLY A 220 2.10 8.84 2.08
C GLY A 220 2.95 9.50 3.16
N CYS A 221 2.86 8.98 4.36
CA CYS A 221 3.71 9.41 5.47
C CYS A 221 4.21 8.19 6.25
N ALA A 222 5.38 8.31 6.83
CA ALA A 222 5.93 7.29 7.70
C ALA A 222 6.67 7.90 8.88
N GLY A 223 6.87 7.08 9.92
CA GLY A 223 7.62 7.49 11.09
C GLY A 223 8.11 6.30 11.89
N ASP A 224 9.04 6.57 12.80
CA ASP A 224 9.37 5.63 13.87
C ASP A 224 8.42 5.83 15.05
N VAL A 225 7.89 4.73 15.54
CA VAL A 225 7.00 4.71 16.71
C VAL A 225 7.75 4.13 17.87
N THR A 226 7.96 4.93 18.91
CA THR A 226 8.61 4.51 20.16
C THR A 226 7.57 4.29 21.24
N PHE A 227 7.65 3.14 21.88
CA PHE A 227 6.88 2.77 23.05
C PHE A 227 7.79 2.76 24.26
N LYS A 228 7.52 3.63 25.24
CA LYS A 228 8.30 3.74 26.47
C LYS A 228 7.35 3.66 27.65
N GLU A 229 7.34 2.49 28.32
CA GLU A 229 6.40 2.20 29.42
C GLU A 229 4.95 2.49 29.02
N SER A 230 4.63 2.25 27.72
CA SER A 230 3.33 2.59 27.17
C SER A 230 2.26 1.66 27.75
N ARG A 231 1.25 2.28 28.39
CA ARG A 231 0.17 1.53 29.05
C ARG A 231 -0.98 1.28 28.08
N VAL A 232 -1.35 0.02 27.95
CA VAL A 232 -2.39 -0.42 27.02
C VAL A 232 -3.33 -1.37 27.75
N PRO A 233 -4.66 -1.18 27.66
CA PRO A 233 -5.63 -2.04 28.32
C PRO A 233 -5.47 -3.52 27.98
N ALA A 234 -5.73 -4.39 28.94
CA ALA A 234 -5.61 -5.86 28.77
C ALA A 234 -6.40 -6.39 27.57
N GLY A 235 -7.58 -5.81 27.31
CA GLY A 235 -8.46 -6.20 26.22
C GLY A 235 -7.98 -5.82 24.80
N ASN A 236 -6.88 -5.09 24.70
CA ASN A 236 -6.35 -4.64 23.38
C ASN A 236 -5.44 -5.67 22.72
N LEU A 237 -5.15 -6.81 23.36
CA LEU A 237 -4.44 -7.91 22.71
C LEU A 237 -5.38 -8.55 21.69
N LEU A 238 -5.00 -8.56 20.41
CA LEU A 238 -5.76 -9.25 19.37
C LEU A 238 -5.70 -10.75 19.61
N GLY A 239 -6.89 -11.37 19.65
CA GLY A 239 -7.01 -12.82 19.68
C GLY A 239 -6.71 -13.42 18.30
N GLY A 240 -6.43 -14.72 18.27
CA GLY A 240 -6.27 -15.47 17.04
C GLY A 240 -4.83 -15.51 16.52
N ASP A 241 -4.69 -15.94 15.27
CA ASP A 241 -3.39 -16.11 14.63
C ASP A 241 -2.89 -14.77 14.06
N ALA A 242 -1.94 -14.14 14.77
CA ALA A 242 -1.25 -12.95 14.30
C ALA A 242 -0.62 -13.14 12.92
N LEU A 243 -0.19 -14.36 12.60
CA LEU A 243 0.38 -14.70 11.30
C LEU A 243 -0.70 -14.65 10.20
N ALA A 244 -1.93 -15.08 10.50
CA ALA A 244 -3.03 -15.02 9.53
C ALA A 244 -3.37 -13.57 9.17
N LEU A 245 -3.37 -12.64 10.13
CA LEU A 245 -3.56 -11.23 9.84
C LEU A 245 -2.41 -10.68 8.96
N LEU A 246 -1.16 -10.95 9.32
CA LEU A 246 0.00 -10.48 8.57
C LEU A 246 0.02 -11.06 7.15
N THR A 247 -0.36 -12.32 6.97
CA THR A 247 -0.51 -12.95 5.64
C THR A 247 -1.66 -12.29 4.86
N GLY A 248 -2.77 -11.95 5.51
CA GLY A 248 -3.86 -11.18 4.91
C GLY A 248 -3.41 -9.80 4.45
N VAL A 249 -2.55 -9.14 5.22
CA VAL A 249 -1.90 -7.87 4.82
C VAL A 249 -1.08 -8.06 3.55
N GLU A 250 -0.28 -9.12 3.45
CA GLU A 250 0.53 -9.42 2.26
C GLU A 250 -0.34 -9.71 1.03
N SER A 251 -1.39 -10.47 1.15
CA SER A 251 -2.29 -10.81 0.02
C SER A 251 -3.07 -9.60 -0.51
N ALA A 252 -3.41 -8.65 0.36
CA ALA A 252 -4.12 -7.42 -0.02
C ALA A 252 -3.20 -6.31 -0.57
N GLN A 253 -1.92 -6.58 -0.81
CA GLN A 253 -0.95 -5.57 -1.30
C GLN A 253 -1.19 -5.12 -2.75
N SER A 254 -2.08 -5.77 -3.50
CA SER A 254 -2.42 -5.33 -4.87
C SER A 254 -2.91 -3.88 -4.95
N GLN A 255 -3.50 -3.35 -3.88
CA GLN A 255 -3.88 -1.94 -3.79
C GLN A 255 -2.66 -0.99 -3.87
N LEU A 256 -1.50 -1.40 -3.32
CA LEU A 256 -0.28 -0.60 -3.40
C LEU A 256 0.27 -0.54 -4.83
N GLN A 257 0.09 -1.61 -5.64
CA GLN A 257 0.46 -1.59 -7.05
C GLN A 257 -0.48 -0.72 -7.87
N ALA A 258 -1.74 -0.58 -7.45
CA ALA A 258 -2.69 0.34 -8.09
C ALA A 258 -2.25 1.81 -7.97
N ILE A 259 -1.50 2.18 -6.92
CA ILE A 259 -0.87 3.51 -6.81
C ILE A 259 0.11 3.73 -7.96
N ALA A 260 0.97 2.75 -8.24
CA ALA A 260 1.90 2.85 -9.36
C ALA A 260 1.16 3.02 -10.71
N LEU A 261 0.06 2.26 -10.92
CA LEU A 261 -0.77 2.41 -12.12
C LEU A 261 -1.31 3.84 -12.27
N GLY A 262 -1.82 4.44 -11.20
CA GLY A 262 -2.33 5.81 -11.21
C GLY A 262 -1.26 6.83 -11.56
N ILE A 263 -0.06 6.70 -11.00
CA ILE A 263 1.10 7.54 -11.34
C ILE A 263 1.46 7.41 -12.82
N GLY A 264 1.56 6.16 -13.31
CA GLY A 264 1.87 5.89 -14.73
C GLY A 264 0.82 6.45 -15.68
N ARG A 265 -0.45 6.32 -15.32
CA ARG A 265 -1.56 6.88 -16.10
C ARG A 265 -1.51 8.40 -16.13
N ALA A 266 -1.28 9.06 -15.00
CA ALA A 266 -1.15 10.50 -14.93
C ALA A 266 0.02 11.02 -15.80
N ALA A 267 1.15 10.32 -15.79
CA ALA A 267 2.28 10.65 -16.67
C ALA A 267 1.95 10.48 -18.16
N HIS A 268 1.23 9.40 -18.51
CA HIS A 268 0.82 9.12 -19.89
C HIS A 268 -0.20 10.14 -20.40
N GLU A 269 -1.23 10.45 -19.60
CA GLU A 269 -2.24 11.45 -19.94
C GLU A 269 -1.60 12.83 -20.19
N ALA A 270 -0.69 13.26 -19.31
CA ALA A 270 0.06 14.50 -19.48
C ALA A 270 0.92 14.48 -20.77
N ALA A 271 1.54 13.34 -21.12
CA ALA A 271 2.31 13.20 -22.35
C ALA A 271 1.44 13.27 -23.60
N ILE A 272 0.25 12.67 -23.59
CA ILE A 272 -0.71 12.76 -24.68
C ILE A 272 -1.17 14.20 -24.87
N GLU A 273 -1.60 14.86 -23.83
CA GLU A 273 -2.04 16.26 -23.85
C GLU A 273 -0.96 17.18 -24.43
N TYR A 274 0.27 17.07 -23.91
CA TYR A 274 1.40 17.85 -24.43
C TYR A 274 1.67 17.56 -25.89
N ALA A 275 1.65 16.30 -26.31
CA ALA A 275 1.90 15.91 -27.71
C ALA A 275 0.80 16.38 -28.68
N GLN A 276 -0.43 16.56 -28.19
CA GLN A 276 -1.53 17.14 -28.97
C GLN A 276 -1.40 18.65 -29.13
N LEU A 277 -0.94 19.36 -28.10
CA LEU A 277 -0.84 20.81 -28.09
C LEU A 277 0.46 21.33 -28.71
N ARG A 278 1.58 20.65 -28.49
CA ARG A 278 2.90 21.11 -28.95
C ARG A 278 3.09 20.90 -30.44
N ILE A 279 3.33 22.00 -31.15
CA ILE A 279 3.66 21.98 -32.59
C ILE A 279 5.18 22.05 -32.76
N GLN A 280 5.75 21.11 -33.53
CA GLN A 280 7.13 21.11 -33.94
C GLN A 280 7.24 20.44 -35.32
N GLY A 281 8.14 20.93 -36.19
CA GLY A 281 8.21 20.42 -37.56
C GLY A 281 6.92 20.61 -38.37
N GLY A 282 6.18 21.71 -38.08
CA GLY A 282 4.97 22.09 -38.83
C GLY A 282 3.68 21.34 -38.44
N ARG A 283 3.70 20.47 -37.43
CA ARG A 283 2.52 19.70 -36.99
C ARG A 283 2.59 19.35 -35.50
N PRO A 284 1.45 19.00 -34.84
CA PRO A 284 1.44 18.47 -33.48
C PRO A 284 2.37 17.27 -33.30
N LEU A 285 3.03 17.17 -32.14
CA LEU A 285 4.01 16.10 -31.87
C LEU A 285 3.40 14.71 -32.01
N ILE A 286 2.14 14.51 -31.63
CA ILE A 286 1.45 13.23 -31.74
C ILE A 286 1.33 12.71 -33.19
N ARG A 287 1.43 13.59 -34.19
CA ARG A 287 1.42 13.24 -35.62
C ARG A 287 2.78 12.80 -36.16
N HIS A 288 3.82 12.84 -35.34
CA HIS A 288 5.12 12.27 -35.69
C HIS A 288 5.17 10.80 -35.28
N GLN A 289 5.47 9.92 -36.24
CA GLN A 289 5.45 8.46 -36.03
C GLN A 289 6.30 8.04 -34.81
N ALA A 290 7.49 8.62 -34.62
CA ALA A 290 8.35 8.31 -33.49
C ALA A 290 7.71 8.62 -32.13
N ILE A 291 6.90 9.68 -32.06
CA ILE A 291 6.17 10.03 -30.83
C ILE A 291 4.93 9.14 -30.66
N ALA A 292 4.18 8.94 -31.74
CA ALA A 292 2.98 8.09 -31.72
C ALA A 292 3.30 6.67 -31.28
N THR A 293 4.37 6.05 -31.84
CA THR A 293 4.80 4.71 -31.43
C THR A 293 5.28 4.66 -29.98
N LYS A 294 5.99 5.67 -29.50
CA LYS A 294 6.37 5.77 -28.09
C LYS A 294 5.17 5.84 -27.15
N LEU A 295 4.15 6.64 -27.47
CA LEU A 295 2.91 6.71 -26.70
C LEU A 295 2.14 5.38 -26.72
N ALA A 296 2.14 4.68 -27.86
CA ALA A 296 1.55 3.35 -27.97
C ALA A 296 2.28 2.32 -27.08
N ASP A 297 3.61 2.32 -27.06
CA ASP A 297 4.40 1.46 -26.18
C ASP A 297 4.11 1.73 -24.69
N VAL A 298 3.94 3.00 -24.32
CA VAL A 298 3.53 3.41 -22.97
C VAL A 298 2.15 2.84 -22.62
N ALA A 299 1.18 2.99 -23.52
CA ALA A 299 -0.18 2.45 -23.33
C ALA A 299 -0.17 0.93 -23.16
N ILE A 300 0.58 0.20 -24.00
CA ILE A 300 0.71 -1.27 -23.91
C ILE A 300 1.26 -1.69 -22.54
N ARG A 301 2.32 -1.04 -22.06
CA ARG A 301 2.92 -1.36 -20.75
C ARG A 301 1.96 -1.09 -19.60
N LEU A 302 1.28 0.06 -19.64
CA LEU A 302 0.33 0.45 -18.62
C LEU A 302 -0.85 -0.51 -18.52
N ASP A 303 -1.43 -0.88 -19.67
CA ASP A 303 -2.59 -1.78 -19.71
C ASP A 303 -2.22 -3.22 -19.30
N THR A 304 -1.05 -3.70 -19.74
CA THR A 304 -0.52 -5.00 -19.30
C THR A 304 -0.27 -5.03 -17.80
N ALA A 305 0.30 -3.95 -17.23
CA ALA A 305 0.53 -3.85 -15.79
C ALA A 305 -0.79 -3.84 -15.02
N ARG A 306 -1.80 -3.09 -15.50
CA ARG A 306 -3.14 -3.08 -14.92
C ARG A 306 -3.77 -4.46 -14.91
N SER A 307 -3.68 -5.20 -16.02
CA SER A 307 -4.21 -6.55 -16.10
C SER A 307 -3.59 -7.48 -15.07
N ALA A 308 -2.28 -7.39 -14.83
CA ALA A 308 -1.59 -8.19 -13.81
C ALA A 308 -2.03 -7.83 -12.39
N VAL A 309 -2.18 -6.53 -12.10
CA VAL A 309 -2.63 -6.05 -10.77
C VAL A 309 -4.09 -6.45 -10.50
N TRP A 310 -4.98 -6.29 -11.48
CA TRP A 310 -6.38 -6.66 -11.35
C TRP A 310 -6.56 -8.17 -11.18
N GLN A 311 -5.79 -8.97 -11.91
CA GLN A 311 -5.80 -10.42 -11.73
C GLN A 311 -5.35 -10.82 -10.32
N ALA A 312 -4.29 -10.20 -9.80
CA ALA A 312 -3.80 -10.48 -8.45
C ALA A 312 -4.81 -10.05 -7.37
N ALA A 313 -5.48 -8.91 -7.55
CA ALA A 313 -6.52 -8.44 -6.65
C ALA A 313 -7.73 -9.39 -6.65
N TRP A 314 -8.23 -9.75 -7.85
CA TRP A 314 -9.34 -10.69 -7.99
C TRP A 314 -9.01 -12.06 -7.37
N ALA A 315 -7.80 -12.57 -7.60
CA ALA A 315 -7.38 -13.88 -7.10
C ALA A 315 -7.28 -13.92 -5.56
N ALA A 316 -6.99 -12.79 -4.91
CA ALA A 316 -6.97 -12.71 -3.45
C ALA A 316 -8.36 -12.92 -2.83
N ASP A 317 -9.41 -12.49 -3.53
CA ASP A 317 -10.81 -12.66 -3.10
C ASP A 317 -11.40 -14.01 -3.54
N HIS A 318 -10.69 -14.76 -4.42
CA HIS A 318 -11.15 -16.00 -5.03
C HIS A 318 -10.12 -17.14 -4.86
N PRO A 319 -9.83 -17.54 -3.62
CA PRO A 319 -8.85 -18.60 -3.35
C PRO A 319 -9.22 -19.95 -3.96
N GLU A 320 -10.52 -20.18 -4.27
CA GLU A 320 -11.01 -21.37 -4.96
C GLU A 320 -10.40 -21.54 -6.36
N ALA A 321 -10.01 -20.44 -7.02
CA ALA A 321 -9.37 -20.48 -8.35
C ALA A 321 -7.97 -21.12 -8.35
N PHE A 322 -7.30 -21.14 -7.19
CA PHE A 322 -6.07 -21.90 -7.01
C PHE A 322 -6.37 -23.36 -6.70
N ALA A 323 -7.41 -23.63 -5.91
CA ALA A 323 -7.82 -24.98 -5.52
C ALA A 323 -8.30 -25.80 -6.72
N ASP A 324 -9.07 -25.21 -7.62
CA ASP A 324 -9.58 -25.84 -8.85
C ASP A 324 -8.60 -25.77 -10.05
N ARG A 325 -7.45 -25.14 -9.87
CA ARG A 325 -6.39 -24.95 -10.88
C ARG A 325 -6.79 -24.06 -12.05
N SER A 326 -7.78 -23.22 -11.91
CA SER A 326 -8.10 -22.16 -12.88
C SER A 326 -6.97 -21.13 -12.97
N LEU A 327 -6.27 -20.91 -11.85
CA LEU A 327 -5.03 -20.13 -11.79
C LEU A 327 -3.86 -21.03 -11.36
N ALA A 328 -2.67 -20.69 -11.87
CA ALA A 328 -1.45 -21.34 -11.42
C ALA A 328 -1.16 -21.01 -9.95
N ASP A 329 -0.71 -22.00 -9.16
CA ASP A 329 -0.33 -21.82 -7.75
C ASP A 329 1.01 -21.05 -7.65
N LEU A 330 0.95 -19.77 -8.02
CA LEU A 330 2.07 -18.83 -8.02
C LEU A 330 1.70 -17.59 -7.21
N PRO A 331 2.66 -16.89 -6.63
CA PRO A 331 2.42 -15.66 -5.85
C PRO A 331 2.08 -14.49 -6.77
N LEU A 332 0.83 -14.42 -7.26
CA LEU A 332 0.39 -13.46 -8.27
C LEU A 332 0.59 -12.01 -7.83
N HIS A 333 0.42 -11.69 -6.53
CA HIS A 333 0.68 -10.35 -6.00
C HIS A 333 2.16 -9.95 -6.12
N ALA A 334 3.08 -10.88 -5.84
CA ALA A 334 4.53 -10.63 -6.00
C ALA A 334 4.90 -10.46 -7.48
N MET A 335 4.31 -11.28 -8.37
CA MET A 335 4.50 -11.15 -9.82
C MET A 335 3.96 -9.82 -10.34
N ALA A 336 2.76 -9.44 -9.90
CA ALA A 336 2.15 -8.16 -10.26
C ALA A 336 2.99 -6.98 -9.75
N GLN A 337 3.52 -7.03 -8.53
CA GLN A 337 4.37 -5.97 -7.97
C GLN A 337 5.66 -5.81 -8.77
N VAL A 338 6.40 -6.88 -9.01
CA VAL A 338 7.66 -6.82 -9.77
C VAL A 338 7.42 -6.25 -11.16
N TYR A 339 6.44 -6.79 -11.87
CA TYR A 339 6.15 -6.34 -13.24
C TYR A 339 5.62 -4.90 -13.27
N CYS A 340 4.64 -4.55 -12.45
CA CYS A 340 4.01 -3.23 -12.43
C CYS A 340 5.03 -2.14 -12.08
N SER A 341 5.80 -2.30 -11.00
CA SER A 341 6.74 -1.27 -10.54
C SER A 341 7.82 -0.96 -11.59
N GLU A 342 8.33 -1.98 -12.29
CA GLU A 342 9.32 -1.81 -13.37
C GLU A 342 8.69 -1.22 -14.64
N ALA A 343 7.50 -1.70 -15.02
CA ALA A 343 6.76 -1.18 -16.17
C ALA A 343 6.40 0.29 -15.98
N ILE A 344 5.91 0.68 -14.80
CA ILE A 344 5.49 2.06 -14.52
C ILE A 344 6.69 3.01 -14.42
N ALA A 345 7.82 2.58 -13.87
CA ALA A 345 9.04 3.37 -13.92
C ALA A 345 9.46 3.68 -15.38
N ARG A 346 9.27 2.72 -16.28
CA ARG A 346 9.53 2.91 -17.71
C ARG A 346 8.47 3.80 -18.36
N VAL A 347 7.18 3.62 -18.03
CA VAL A 347 6.07 4.47 -18.47
C VAL A 347 6.32 5.94 -18.14
N ALA A 348 6.68 6.26 -16.90
CA ALA A 348 6.95 7.62 -16.47
C ALA A 348 8.14 8.24 -17.22
N LYS A 349 9.22 7.47 -17.40
CA LYS A 349 10.41 7.90 -18.17
C LYS A 349 10.05 8.18 -19.63
N ASP A 350 9.41 7.24 -20.33
CA ASP A 350 9.09 7.37 -21.75
C ASP A 350 8.07 8.50 -21.99
N SER A 351 7.14 8.73 -21.04
CA SER A 351 6.23 9.87 -21.05
C SER A 351 6.98 11.21 -20.93
N ALA A 352 7.97 11.30 -20.05
CA ALA A 352 8.78 12.50 -19.92
C ALA A 352 9.63 12.79 -21.18
N GLU A 353 10.10 11.76 -21.88
CA GLU A 353 10.83 11.91 -23.12
C GLU A 353 9.99 12.57 -24.23
N VAL A 354 8.66 12.44 -24.20
CA VAL A 354 7.74 13.14 -25.13
C VAL A 354 7.80 14.65 -24.96
N PHE A 355 8.07 15.13 -23.74
CA PHE A 355 8.23 16.55 -23.46
C PHE A 355 9.59 17.12 -23.93
N GLY A 356 10.57 16.26 -24.30
CA GLY A 356 11.91 16.68 -24.64
C GLY A 356 12.57 17.42 -23.46
N ALA A 357 13.21 18.57 -23.73
CA ALA A 357 13.85 19.38 -22.68
C ALA A 357 12.87 19.88 -21.61
N MET A 358 11.58 20.06 -21.95
CA MET A 358 10.55 20.45 -20.96
C MET A 358 10.31 19.35 -19.92
N GLY A 359 10.57 18.08 -20.21
CA GLY A 359 10.41 16.98 -19.28
C GLY A 359 11.35 17.02 -18.06
N VAL A 360 12.40 17.84 -18.08
CA VAL A 360 13.31 18.02 -16.93
C VAL A 360 13.12 19.35 -16.22
N MET A 361 12.14 20.15 -16.64
CA MET A 361 11.85 21.43 -16.01
C MET A 361 11.09 21.27 -14.71
N ARG A 362 11.43 22.09 -13.70
CA ARG A 362 10.85 22.01 -12.34
C ARG A 362 9.37 22.38 -12.26
N ASP A 363 8.89 23.17 -13.23
CA ASP A 363 7.49 23.59 -13.35
C ASP A 363 6.60 22.60 -14.14
N MET A 364 7.19 21.49 -14.60
CA MET A 364 6.47 20.43 -15.30
C MET A 364 6.22 19.22 -14.40
N PRO A 365 5.04 18.57 -14.51
CA PRO A 365 4.66 17.50 -13.60
C PRO A 365 5.48 16.22 -13.75
N LEU A 366 6.22 16.07 -14.85
CA LEU A 366 6.91 14.82 -15.19
C LEU A 366 8.03 14.47 -14.21
N GLN A 367 8.70 15.46 -13.61
CA GLN A 367 9.69 15.21 -12.56
C GLN A 367 9.04 14.54 -11.33
N LYS A 368 7.85 15.02 -10.95
CA LYS A 368 7.06 14.39 -9.88
C LYS A 368 6.74 12.94 -10.25
N TYR A 369 6.19 12.71 -11.44
CA TYR A 369 5.77 11.36 -11.85
C TYR A 369 6.94 10.38 -11.99
N ILE A 370 8.10 10.80 -12.50
CA ILE A 370 9.31 9.97 -12.56
C ILE A 370 9.75 9.59 -11.15
N HIS A 371 9.81 10.56 -10.24
CA HIS A 371 10.18 10.32 -8.86
C HIS A 371 9.19 9.36 -8.19
N ASP A 372 7.89 9.66 -8.27
CA ASP A 372 6.84 8.88 -7.64
C ASP A 372 6.81 7.43 -8.18
N ALA A 373 6.96 7.23 -9.49
CA ALA A 373 7.08 5.90 -10.08
C ALA A 373 8.34 5.15 -9.59
N ARG A 374 9.44 5.87 -9.36
CA ARG A 374 10.67 5.27 -8.83
C ARG A 374 10.52 4.85 -7.38
N VAL A 375 9.80 5.61 -6.58
CA VAL A 375 9.46 5.26 -5.19
C VAL A 375 8.71 3.93 -5.16
N CYS A 376 7.70 3.73 -6.02
CA CYS A 376 6.95 2.49 -6.10
C CYS A 376 7.84 1.26 -6.38
N ALA A 377 8.91 1.42 -7.16
CA ALA A 377 9.83 0.33 -7.47
C ALA A 377 10.70 -0.11 -6.27
N HIS A 378 10.72 0.68 -5.21
CA HIS A 378 11.53 0.43 -4.01
C HIS A 378 10.69 0.33 -2.73
N SER A 379 9.36 0.47 -2.84
CA SER A 379 8.44 0.35 -1.71
C SER A 379 8.19 -1.11 -1.34
N GLY A 380 7.95 -1.37 -0.06
CA GLY A 380 7.66 -2.73 0.45
C GLY A 380 8.86 -3.66 0.40
N ASP A 381 8.61 -4.94 0.11
CA ASP A 381 9.65 -5.91 -0.16
C ASP A 381 10.31 -5.57 -1.50
N GLY A 382 11.61 -5.56 -1.55
CA GLY A 382 12.34 -5.24 -2.78
C GLY A 382 12.05 -6.24 -3.92
N ASN A 383 12.05 -5.77 -5.17
CA ASN A 383 11.80 -6.63 -6.34
C ASN A 383 12.71 -7.86 -6.40
N SER A 384 13.91 -7.79 -5.83
CA SER A 384 14.83 -8.93 -5.75
C SER A 384 14.33 -10.02 -4.81
N ASP A 385 13.80 -9.63 -3.64
CA ASP A 385 13.25 -10.58 -2.65
C ASP A 385 11.96 -11.23 -3.19
N LEU A 386 11.12 -10.45 -3.85
CA LEU A 386 9.91 -10.96 -4.49
C LEU A 386 10.24 -11.96 -5.62
N ARG A 387 11.29 -11.70 -6.41
CA ARG A 387 11.77 -12.68 -7.42
C ARG A 387 12.24 -13.98 -6.80
N LEU A 388 12.88 -13.93 -5.62
CA LEU A 388 13.24 -15.15 -4.90
C LEU A 388 12.02 -15.92 -4.42
N ARG A 389 10.98 -15.23 -3.91
CA ARG A 389 9.70 -15.88 -3.55
C ARG A 389 9.02 -16.53 -4.75
N ILE A 390 9.04 -15.88 -5.91
CA ILE A 390 8.51 -16.44 -7.15
C ILE A 390 9.33 -17.69 -7.56
N ALA A 391 10.66 -17.62 -7.48
CA ALA A 391 11.53 -18.75 -7.80
C ALA A 391 11.32 -19.94 -6.84
N GLU A 392 11.12 -19.68 -5.55
CA GLU A 392 10.75 -20.70 -4.55
C GLU A 392 9.45 -21.42 -4.93
N ALA A 393 8.42 -20.65 -5.36
CA ALA A 393 7.16 -21.23 -5.80
C ALA A 393 7.29 -22.08 -7.07
N ILE A 394 8.05 -21.58 -8.07
CA ILE A 394 8.33 -22.33 -9.32
C ILE A 394 9.07 -23.63 -9.04
N ALA A 395 10.02 -23.61 -8.09
CA ALA A 395 10.79 -24.80 -7.70
C ALA A 395 9.99 -25.78 -6.82
N GLY A 396 8.76 -25.45 -6.44
CA GLY A 396 7.96 -26.24 -5.51
C GLY A 396 8.48 -26.19 -4.07
N TYR A 397 9.42 -25.29 -3.78
CA TYR A 397 9.93 -25.06 -2.44
C TYR A 397 9.02 -24.11 -1.69
N ARG A 398 8.26 -24.62 -0.75
CA ARG A 398 7.43 -23.79 0.14
C ARG A 398 8.21 -23.54 1.42
N ARG A 399 8.52 -22.29 1.73
CA ARG A 399 8.96 -21.94 3.07
C ARG A 399 7.89 -22.40 4.05
N PRO A 400 8.22 -23.19 5.08
CA PRO A 400 7.30 -23.46 6.16
C PRO A 400 6.91 -22.08 6.74
N ALA A 401 5.60 -21.88 6.96
CA ALA A 401 5.04 -20.64 7.51
C ALA A 401 5.70 -20.24 8.85
N ASN A 402 6.34 -21.20 9.52
CA ASN A 402 7.21 -21.02 10.67
C ASN A 402 8.45 -21.92 10.51
N ALA A 403 9.54 -21.38 9.99
CA ALA A 403 10.82 -22.10 9.95
C ALA A 403 11.31 -22.51 11.36
N ALA A 404 10.94 -21.78 12.41
CA ALA A 404 11.24 -22.11 13.80
C ALA A 404 10.50 -23.36 14.31
N ARG A 405 9.29 -23.69 13.78
CA ARG A 405 8.58 -24.92 14.14
C ARG A 405 9.06 -26.16 13.39
N ALA A 406 9.57 -25.99 12.18
CA ALA A 406 10.10 -27.09 11.38
C ALA A 406 11.47 -27.59 11.89
N LEU A 407 12.24 -26.74 12.58
CA LEU A 407 13.52 -27.12 13.19
C LEU A 407 13.37 -27.72 14.60
N ALA A 408 12.18 -27.64 15.20
CA ALA A 408 11.89 -28.23 16.52
C ALA A 408 11.19 -29.61 16.43
N GLY A 409 11.02 -30.14 15.23
CA GLY A 409 10.32 -31.41 14.96
C GLY A 409 11.11 -32.50 14.24
N GLU A 410 12.47 -32.33 14.11
CA GLU A 410 13.35 -33.39 13.67
C GLU A 410 14.29 -33.88 14.78
#